data_29989f4741438ec383469025db1359a5
#
_entry.id   29989f4741438ec383469025db1359a5
#
_cell.length_a   1.000
_cell.length_b   1.000
_cell.length_c   1.000
_cell.angle_alpha   90.00
_cell.angle_beta   90.00
_cell.angle_gamma   90.00
#
_symmetry.space_group_name_H-M   'P 1'
#
loop_
_entity.id
_entity.type
_entity.pdbx_description
1 polymer ?
#
loop_
_entity_poly.entity_id
_entity_poly.type
_entity_poly.pdbx_seq_one_letter_code
_entity_poly.pdbx_strand_id
1 'polypeptide(L)'
;FLRVRHQLMASPGATLKTVKRVLSHTQALGQCRRKLIELGLKPVPEADTAGSARMVAEAKDPTLAAIASSLAAEIYGLEIVMGDVEDEVHNTTRFVVLSAEADDAEPEDAPVITTFIFRVRNVPAALYKALGGFATNGVNMTKLESYQLEGTFNATMFYADIEGHPSDRMVRLALEELSFFSSEKKVLGTYRASPYRAEAARLAAEGKIPVRRRR
;
A
#
# COMPACT_ATOMS: atom_id res chain seq x y z
N PHE A 1 8.20 3.16 -0.54
CA PHE A 1 7.22 2.96 -1.62
C PHE A 1 7.89 2.16 -2.73
N LEU A 2 7.23 1.09 -3.18
CA LEU A 2 7.70 0.24 -4.26
C LEU A 2 6.62 0.12 -5.32
N ARG A 3 6.94 0.48 -6.56
CA ARG A 3 6.04 0.24 -7.69
C ARG A 3 5.95 -1.27 -7.94
N VAL A 4 4.73 -1.79 -7.92
CA VAL A 4 4.46 -3.19 -8.22
C VAL A 4 4.30 -3.33 -9.73
N ARG A 5 5.15 -4.14 -10.33
CA ARG A 5 5.07 -4.52 -11.75
C ARG A 5 4.78 -6.01 -11.85
N HIS A 6 3.68 -6.32 -12.49
CA HIS A 6 3.27 -7.70 -12.68
C HIS A 6 3.78 -8.22 -14.02
N GLN A 7 4.52 -9.32 -13.96
CA GLN A 7 5.03 -10.00 -15.15
C GLN A 7 4.23 -11.27 -15.39
N LEU A 8 3.76 -11.47 -16.62
CA LEU A 8 3.21 -12.75 -17.05
C LEU A 8 4.38 -13.63 -17.49
N MET A 9 4.57 -14.75 -16.81
CA MET A 9 5.71 -15.65 -17.00
C MET A 9 5.26 -17.09 -17.17
N ALA A 10 6.01 -17.87 -17.93
CA ALA A 10 5.73 -19.28 -18.20
C ALA A 10 7.02 -20.09 -18.34
N SER A 11 6.90 -21.41 -18.44
CA SER A 11 8.05 -22.29 -18.71
C SER A 11 8.73 -21.94 -20.03
N PRO A 12 10.05 -22.12 -20.15
CA PRO A 12 10.79 -21.86 -21.37
C PRO A 12 10.13 -22.48 -22.60
N GLY A 13 10.04 -21.70 -23.68
CA GLY A 13 9.39 -22.10 -24.93
C GLY A 13 7.87 -21.98 -24.97
N ALA A 14 7.21 -21.65 -23.86
CA ALA A 14 5.80 -21.28 -23.87
C ALA A 14 5.59 -19.87 -24.46
N THR A 15 4.45 -19.63 -25.08
CA THR A 15 4.12 -18.37 -25.73
C THR A 15 2.71 -17.94 -25.34
N LEU A 16 2.32 -16.70 -25.62
CA LEU A 16 0.93 -16.24 -25.44
C LEU A 16 -0.11 -17.11 -26.18
N LYS A 17 0.29 -17.80 -27.25
CA LYS A 17 -0.60 -18.69 -28.00
C LYS A 17 -0.83 -20.03 -27.30
N THR A 18 0.16 -20.52 -26.56
CA THR A 18 0.09 -21.79 -25.84
C THR A 18 -0.55 -21.66 -24.47
N VAL A 19 -0.30 -20.55 -23.77
CA VAL A 19 -0.85 -20.28 -22.43
C VAL A 19 -2.38 -20.18 -22.47
N LYS A 20 -3.02 -20.84 -21.52
CA LYS A 20 -4.50 -20.84 -21.34
C LYS A 20 -4.93 -20.45 -19.94
N ARG A 21 -4.13 -20.77 -18.93
CA ARG A 21 -4.44 -20.54 -17.52
C ARG A 21 -3.33 -19.75 -16.85
N VAL A 22 -3.72 -18.83 -15.96
CA VAL A 22 -2.78 -17.93 -15.26
C VAL A 22 -3.00 -18.04 -13.77
N LEU A 23 -2.00 -18.50 -13.06
CA LEU A 23 -1.97 -18.70 -11.62
C LEU A 23 -1.43 -17.43 -10.95
N SER A 24 -2.08 -16.96 -9.91
CA SER A 24 -1.54 -15.92 -9.02
C SER A 24 -2.47 -15.70 -7.83
N HIS A 25 -2.02 -14.88 -6.87
CA HIS A 25 -2.87 -14.40 -5.78
C HIS A 25 -4.07 -13.61 -6.33
N THR A 26 -5.23 -13.78 -5.70
CA THR A 26 -6.50 -13.15 -6.12
C THR A 26 -6.37 -11.64 -6.37
N GLN A 27 -5.61 -10.93 -5.53
CA GLN A 27 -5.41 -9.49 -5.67
C GLN A 27 -4.60 -9.15 -6.95
N ALA A 28 -3.53 -9.90 -7.26
CA ALA A 28 -2.73 -9.69 -8.46
C ALA A 28 -3.54 -9.99 -9.73
N LEU A 29 -4.33 -11.08 -9.72
CA LEU A 29 -5.26 -11.39 -10.81
C LEU A 29 -6.30 -10.27 -11.02
N GLY A 30 -6.80 -9.69 -9.92
CA GLY A 30 -7.73 -8.55 -9.95
C GLY A 30 -7.11 -7.30 -10.53
N GLN A 31 -5.81 -7.05 -10.27
CA GLN A 31 -5.04 -5.92 -10.79
C GLN A 31 -4.68 -6.07 -12.28
N CYS A 32 -4.73 -7.27 -12.85
CA CYS A 32 -4.44 -7.58 -14.25
C CYS A 32 -5.70 -8.02 -15.02
N ARG A 33 -6.88 -7.79 -14.48
CA ARG A 33 -8.14 -8.36 -14.99
C ARG A 33 -8.43 -7.99 -16.43
N ARG A 34 -8.26 -6.73 -16.81
CA ARG A 34 -8.53 -6.24 -18.18
C ARG A 34 -7.60 -6.93 -19.17
N LYS A 35 -6.31 -7.01 -18.83
CA LYS A 35 -5.30 -7.65 -19.66
C LYS A 35 -5.56 -9.15 -19.84
N LEU A 36 -5.95 -9.85 -18.77
CA LEU A 36 -6.30 -11.29 -18.84
C LEU A 36 -7.52 -11.54 -19.76
N ILE A 37 -8.54 -10.69 -19.68
CA ILE A 37 -9.72 -10.77 -20.56
C ILE A 37 -9.34 -10.52 -22.03
N GLU A 38 -8.54 -9.47 -22.30
CA GLU A 38 -8.05 -9.13 -23.64
C GLU A 38 -7.30 -10.30 -24.29
N LEU A 39 -6.49 -11.00 -23.48
CA LEU A 39 -5.70 -12.15 -23.94
C LEU A 39 -6.47 -13.47 -23.95
N GLY A 40 -7.72 -13.49 -23.48
CA GLY A 40 -8.53 -14.71 -23.39
C GLY A 40 -8.01 -15.75 -22.38
N LEU A 41 -7.23 -15.31 -21.37
CA LEU A 41 -6.60 -16.17 -20.39
C LEU A 41 -7.51 -16.40 -19.17
N LYS A 42 -7.55 -17.65 -18.69
CA LYS A 42 -8.37 -18.04 -17.55
C LYS A 42 -7.58 -17.83 -16.24
N PRO A 43 -8.00 -16.94 -15.32
CA PRO A 43 -7.36 -16.77 -14.02
C PRO A 43 -7.62 -17.98 -13.12
N VAL A 44 -6.60 -18.40 -12.38
CA VAL A 44 -6.65 -19.46 -11.36
C VAL A 44 -6.08 -18.89 -10.06
N PRO A 45 -6.92 -18.64 -9.04
CA PRO A 45 -6.49 -18.11 -7.77
C PRO A 45 -5.62 -19.10 -6.99
N GLU A 46 -4.51 -18.58 -6.43
CA GLU A 46 -3.56 -19.30 -5.59
C GLU A 46 -3.24 -18.49 -4.32
N ALA A 47 -2.52 -19.10 -3.38
CA ALA A 47 -2.22 -18.52 -2.09
C ALA A 47 -1.32 -17.28 -2.19
N ASP A 48 -0.34 -17.29 -3.11
CA ASP A 48 0.59 -16.18 -3.33
C ASP A 48 1.15 -16.14 -4.77
N THR A 49 1.83 -15.04 -5.12
CA THR A 49 2.34 -14.82 -6.47
C THR A 49 3.61 -15.62 -6.75
N ALA A 50 4.55 -15.69 -5.80
CA ALA A 50 5.82 -16.38 -5.97
C ALA A 50 5.64 -17.90 -5.97
N GLY A 51 4.76 -18.41 -5.09
CA GLY A 51 4.35 -19.83 -5.08
C GLY A 51 3.70 -20.24 -6.40
N SER A 52 2.88 -19.37 -7.00
CA SER A 52 2.31 -19.60 -8.33
C SER A 52 3.39 -19.73 -9.40
N ALA A 53 4.41 -18.89 -9.37
CA ALA A 53 5.56 -19.00 -10.30
C ALA A 53 6.31 -20.32 -10.09
N ARG A 54 6.55 -20.75 -8.85
CA ARG A 54 7.14 -22.03 -8.54
C ARG A 54 6.31 -23.20 -9.10
N MET A 55 5.00 -23.20 -8.88
CA MET A 55 4.09 -24.24 -9.38
C MET A 55 4.16 -24.36 -10.91
N VAL A 56 4.20 -23.25 -11.63
CA VAL A 56 4.35 -23.25 -13.10
C VAL A 56 5.68 -23.84 -13.53
N ALA A 57 6.78 -23.48 -12.84
CA ALA A 57 8.11 -24.02 -13.12
C ALA A 57 8.18 -25.54 -12.89
N GLU A 58 7.58 -26.05 -11.80
CA GLU A 58 7.55 -27.47 -11.47
C GLU A 58 6.66 -28.27 -12.44
N ALA A 59 5.52 -27.70 -12.85
CA ALA A 59 4.56 -28.35 -13.73
C ALA A 59 5.10 -28.57 -15.16
N LYS A 60 5.97 -27.67 -15.65
CA LYS A 60 6.51 -27.68 -17.02
C LYS A 60 5.43 -27.78 -18.12
N ASP A 61 4.22 -27.32 -17.82
CA ASP A 61 3.07 -27.32 -18.72
C ASP A 61 3.04 -26.01 -19.50
N PRO A 62 3.24 -26.02 -20.83
CA PRO A 62 3.26 -24.82 -21.65
C PRO A 62 1.91 -24.08 -21.72
N THR A 63 0.84 -24.69 -21.18
CA THR A 63 -0.50 -24.05 -21.10
C THR A 63 -0.69 -23.26 -19.82
N LEU A 64 0.25 -23.35 -18.86
CA LEU A 64 0.25 -22.63 -17.61
C LEU A 64 1.17 -21.43 -17.65
N ALA A 65 0.72 -20.32 -17.05
CA ALA A 65 1.54 -19.16 -16.75
C ALA A 65 1.29 -18.69 -15.31
N ALA A 66 2.17 -17.86 -14.79
CA ALA A 66 1.97 -17.17 -13.53
C ALA A 66 2.05 -15.65 -13.72
N ILE A 67 1.40 -14.90 -12.82
CA ILE A 67 1.65 -13.47 -12.63
C ILE A 67 2.40 -13.30 -11.33
N ALA A 68 3.64 -12.78 -11.41
CA ALA A 68 4.51 -12.49 -10.28
C ALA A 68 5.50 -11.36 -10.61
N SER A 69 6.47 -11.09 -9.72
CA SER A 69 7.58 -10.16 -9.97
C SER A 69 8.60 -10.74 -10.94
N SER A 70 9.38 -9.88 -11.61
CA SER A 70 10.51 -10.33 -12.45
C SER A 70 11.52 -11.20 -11.67
N LEU A 71 11.74 -10.88 -10.40
CA LEU A 71 12.60 -11.69 -9.52
C LEU A 71 12.13 -13.15 -9.39
N ALA A 72 10.81 -13.38 -9.37
CA ALA A 72 10.27 -14.74 -9.33
C ALA A 72 10.59 -15.51 -10.63
N ALA A 73 10.57 -14.83 -11.78
CA ALA A 73 10.98 -15.45 -13.05
C ALA A 73 12.46 -15.87 -13.01
N GLU A 74 13.34 -15.02 -12.51
CA GLU A 74 14.77 -15.32 -12.35
C GLU A 74 15.01 -16.51 -11.41
N ILE A 75 14.36 -16.51 -10.22
CA ILE A 75 14.56 -17.56 -9.21
C ILE A 75 14.08 -18.93 -9.71
N TYR A 76 12.95 -18.97 -10.42
CA TYR A 76 12.35 -20.23 -10.85
C TYR A 76 12.65 -20.61 -12.31
N GLY A 77 13.49 -19.84 -13.00
CA GLY A 77 13.89 -20.13 -14.38
C GLY A 77 12.74 -20.07 -15.38
N LEU A 78 11.80 -19.13 -15.17
CA LEU A 78 10.68 -18.87 -16.06
C LEU A 78 11.03 -17.74 -17.04
N GLU A 79 10.41 -17.77 -18.21
CA GLU A 79 10.50 -16.70 -19.21
C GLU A 79 9.35 -15.73 -19.07
N ILE A 80 9.65 -14.42 -19.11
CA ILE A 80 8.62 -13.39 -19.14
C ILE A 80 8.01 -13.33 -20.54
N VAL A 81 6.77 -13.78 -20.66
CA VAL A 81 6.01 -13.82 -21.92
C VAL A 81 5.43 -12.45 -22.23
N MET A 82 5.06 -11.68 -21.20
CA MET A 82 4.60 -10.29 -21.33
C MET A 82 4.93 -9.52 -20.04
N GLY A 83 5.52 -8.35 -20.19
CA GLY A 83 5.84 -7.44 -19.10
C GLY A 83 4.69 -6.48 -18.77
N ASP A 84 4.70 -5.99 -17.54
CA ASP A 84 3.85 -4.89 -17.05
C ASP A 84 2.36 -5.11 -17.38
N VAL A 85 1.82 -6.28 -16.96
CA VAL A 85 0.44 -6.70 -17.28
C VAL A 85 -0.61 -6.12 -16.32
N GLU A 86 -0.21 -5.28 -15.38
CA GLU A 86 -1.14 -4.58 -14.49
C GLU A 86 -2.01 -3.58 -15.26
N ASP A 87 -3.29 -3.48 -14.87
CA ASP A 87 -4.27 -2.58 -15.49
C ASP A 87 -4.00 -1.10 -15.18
N GLU A 88 -3.28 -0.80 -14.07
CA GLU A 88 -3.02 0.55 -13.60
C GLU A 88 -1.51 0.75 -13.39
N VAL A 89 -0.93 1.66 -14.16
CA VAL A 89 0.53 1.93 -14.17
C VAL A 89 1.10 2.50 -12.86
N HIS A 90 0.25 2.99 -11.97
CA HIS A 90 0.63 3.59 -10.68
C HIS A 90 0.40 2.67 -9.48
N ASN A 91 0.32 1.35 -9.71
CA ASN A 91 0.22 0.37 -8.63
C ASN A 91 1.48 0.43 -7.75
N THR A 92 1.34 1.00 -6.57
CA THR A 92 2.44 1.23 -5.64
C THR A 92 2.07 0.73 -4.25
N THR A 93 2.95 -0.07 -3.65
CA THR A 93 2.82 -0.55 -2.28
C THR A 93 3.73 0.25 -1.37
N ARG A 94 3.18 0.73 -0.26
CA ARG A 94 3.94 1.32 0.83
C ARG A 94 4.35 0.22 1.81
N PHE A 95 5.64 0.11 2.05
CA PHE A 95 6.20 -0.72 3.11
C PHE A 95 6.59 0.16 4.29
N VAL A 96 6.44 -0.37 5.48
CA VAL A 96 6.91 0.24 6.74
C VAL A 96 8.02 -0.66 7.28
N VAL A 97 9.17 -0.08 7.58
CA VAL A 97 10.26 -0.78 8.26
C VAL A 97 10.00 -0.71 9.75
N LEU A 98 10.03 -1.84 10.43
CA LEU A 98 9.85 -1.93 11.87
C LEU A 98 11.19 -2.27 12.52
N SER A 99 11.48 -1.60 13.65
CA SER A 99 12.63 -1.87 14.50
C SER A 99 12.17 -2.18 15.92
N ALA A 100 12.90 -3.03 16.63
CA ALA A 100 12.68 -3.30 18.06
C ALA A 100 13.14 -2.13 18.94
N GLU A 101 14.16 -1.40 18.48
CA GLU A 101 14.66 -0.19 19.11
C GLU A 101 14.15 1.03 18.33
N ALA A 102 13.84 2.12 19.05
CA ALA A 102 13.42 3.36 18.43
C ALA A 102 14.58 3.94 17.59
N ASP A 103 14.27 4.33 16.36
CA ASP A 103 15.18 4.99 15.43
C ASP A 103 14.39 6.13 14.75
N ASP A 104 14.04 7.12 15.57
CA ASP A 104 13.26 8.27 15.15
C ASP A 104 14.15 9.26 14.38
N ALA A 105 13.58 9.86 13.34
CA ALA A 105 14.24 10.96 12.62
C ALA A 105 14.37 12.19 13.52
N GLU A 106 15.44 12.95 13.32
CA GLU A 106 15.63 14.24 14.00
C GLU A 106 14.77 15.35 13.35
N PRO A 107 14.43 16.41 14.10
CA PRO A 107 13.63 17.52 13.56
C PRO A 107 14.22 18.15 12.29
N GLU A 108 15.55 18.17 12.19
CA GLU A 108 16.33 18.72 11.07
C GLU A 108 16.26 17.83 9.82
N ASP A 109 15.81 16.60 9.96
CA ASP A 109 15.68 15.64 8.85
C ASP A 109 14.46 15.92 7.94
N ALA A 110 13.75 17.02 8.15
CA ALA A 110 12.56 17.38 7.38
C ALA A 110 12.75 17.25 5.85
N PRO A 111 11.71 16.80 5.13
CA PRO A 111 10.36 16.52 5.60
C PRO A 111 10.24 15.16 6.28
N VAL A 112 9.56 15.14 7.41
CA VAL A 112 9.32 13.93 8.22
C VAL A 112 7.83 13.59 8.30
N ILE A 113 7.55 12.32 8.61
CA ILE A 113 6.21 11.80 8.87
C ILE A 113 6.17 11.25 10.28
N THR A 114 5.17 11.62 11.04
CA THR A 114 4.87 11.04 12.35
C THR A 114 3.69 10.10 12.22
N THR A 115 3.89 8.86 12.61
CA THR A 115 2.86 7.81 12.67
C THR A 115 2.46 7.57 14.11
N PHE A 116 1.16 7.54 14.36
CA PHE A 116 0.62 7.30 15.71
C PHE A 116 -0.71 6.55 15.66
N ILE A 117 -1.06 5.95 16.79
CA ILE A 117 -2.40 5.43 17.06
C ILE A 117 -3.06 6.23 18.16
N PHE A 118 -4.39 6.32 18.09
CA PHE A 118 -5.18 6.92 19.16
C PHE A 118 -6.55 6.25 19.26
N ARG A 119 -7.12 6.32 20.46
CA ARG A 119 -8.42 5.75 20.78
C ARG A 119 -9.37 6.86 21.25
N VAL A 120 -10.56 6.91 20.66
CA VAL A 120 -11.63 7.81 21.11
C VAL A 120 -12.75 7.04 21.79
N ARG A 121 -13.50 7.72 22.66
CA ARG A 121 -14.74 7.19 23.21
C ARG A 121 -15.81 7.12 22.14
N ASN A 122 -16.63 6.09 22.15
CA ASN A 122 -17.76 5.97 21.21
C ASN A 122 -18.92 6.89 21.61
N VAL A 123 -18.74 8.18 21.39
CA VAL A 123 -19.77 9.21 21.61
C VAL A 123 -19.87 10.12 20.38
N PRO A 124 -21.02 10.78 20.17
CA PRO A 124 -21.20 11.67 19.02
C PRO A 124 -20.09 12.71 18.90
N ALA A 125 -19.62 12.92 17.68
CA ALA A 125 -18.57 13.88 17.33
C ALA A 125 -17.19 13.64 17.99
N ALA A 126 -16.91 12.47 18.63
CA ALA A 126 -15.63 12.22 19.28
C ALA A 126 -14.45 12.30 18.31
N LEU A 127 -14.56 11.65 17.17
CA LEU A 127 -13.50 11.69 16.14
C LEU A 127 -13.30 13.11 15.59
N TYR A 128 -14.38 13.83 15.32
CA TYR A 128 -14.31 15.22 14.83
C TYR A 128 -13.53 16.11 15.82
N LYS A 129 -13.84 16.03 17.11
CA LYS A 129 -13.14 16.78 18.17
C LYS A 129 -11.67 16.37 18.27
N ALA A 130 -11.40 15.08 18.22
CA ALA A 130 -10.03 14.55 18.28
C ALA A 130 -9.16 15.03 17.10
N LEU A 131 -9.74 15.21 15.91
CA LEU A 131 -9.04 15.68 14.73
C LEU A 131 -8.96 17.20 14.60
N GLY A 132 -9.76 17.94 15.38
CA GLY A 132 -9.86 19.40 15.31
C GLY A 132 -8.51 20.10 15.44
N GLY A 133 -7.67 19.65 16.37
CA GLY A 133 -6.35 20.21 16.63
C GLY A 133 -5.42 20.20 15.42
N PHE A 134 -5.52 19.22 14.54
CA PHE A 134 -4.71 19.18 13.31
C PHE A 134 -5.13 20.26 12.34
N ALA A 135 -6.44 20.48 12.18
CA ALA A 135 -6.97 21.52 11.31
C ALA A 135 -6.64 22.94 11.83
N THR A 136 -6.82 23.20 13.13
CA THR A 136 -6.55 24.51 13.75
C THR A 136 -5.09 24.87 13.76
N ASN A 137 -4.19 23.88 13.88
CA ASN A 137 -2.74 24.08 13.85
C ASN A 137 -2.12 23.89 12.46
N GLY A 138 -2.90 23.69 11.40
CA GLY A 138 -2.38 23.60 10.03
C GLY A 138 -1.53 22.36 9.77
N VAL A 139 -1.73 21.29 10.52
CA VAL A 139 -0.99 20.01 10.36
C VAL A 139 -1.69 19.12 9.36
N ASN A 140 -1.01 18.74 8.29
CA ASN A 140 -1.58 17.89 7.25
C ASN A 140 -1.60 16.41 7.70
N MET A 141 -2.77 15.78 7.58
CA MET A 141 -2.94 14.34 7.83
C MET A 141 -2.96 13.59 6.50
N THR A 142 -1.98 12.71 6.30
CA THR A 142 -1.80 11.98 5.03
C THR A 142 -2.40 10.59 5.04
N LYS A 143 -2.77 10.07 6.21
CA LYS A 143 -3.41 8.76 6.37
C LYS A 143 -4.28 8.76 7.62
N LEU A 144 -5.46 8.14 7.51
CA LEU A 144 -6.34 7.84 8.65
C LEU A 144 -7.05 6.51 8.36
N GLU A 145 -6.82 5.53 9.20
CA GLU A 145 -7.49 4.22 9.16
C GLU A 145 -8.18 3.95 10.49
N SER A 146 -9.32 3.28 10.45
CA SER A 146 -10.09 2.92 11.63
C SER A 146 -10.09 1.43 11.87
N TYR A 147 -10.05 1.04 13.14
CA TYR A 147 -10.07 -0.34 13.57
C TYR A 147 -11.15 -0.57 14.62
N GLN A 148 -11.83 -1.70 14.50
CA GLN A 148 -12.74 -2.20 15.51
C GLN A 148 -11.93 -3.00 16.55
N LEU A 149 -12.25 -2.79 17.81
CA LEU A 149 -11.59 -3.49 18.92
C LEU A 149 -12.55 -4.49 19.57
N GLU A 150 -12.00 -5.60 20.05
CA GLU A 150 -12.68 -6.56 20.92
C GLU A 150 -14.00 -7.11 20.35
N GLY A 151 -14.07 -7.31 19.04
CA GLY A 151 -15.26 -7.83 18.38
C GLY A 151 -16.45 -6.86 18.34
N THR A 152 -16.25 -5.59 18.74
CA THR A 152 -17.27 -4.56 18.63
C THR A 152 -17.41 -4.08 17.18
N PHE A 153 -18.63 -3.71 16.78
CA PHE A 153 -18.86 -3.10 15.45
C PHE A 153 -18.55 -1.60 15.41
N ASN A 154 -18.00 -1.05 16.49
CA ASN A 154 -17.67 0.37 16.59
C ASN A 154 -16.17 0.58 16.38
N ALA A 155 -15.81 1.42 15.41
CA ALA A 155 -14.42 1.85 15.21
C ALA A 155 -14.05 2.88 16.27
N THR A 156 -13.18 2.51 17.19
CA THR A 156 -12.71 3.39 18.28
C THR A 156 -11.20 3.58 18.29
N MET A 157 -10.43 2.73 17.61
CA MET A 157 -8.99 2.85 17.42
C MET A 157 -8.69 3.38 16.02
N PHE A 158 -7.78 4.31 15.93
CA PHE A 158 -7.36 4.92 14.67
C PHE A 158 -5.85 4.87 14.54
N TYR A 159 -5.40 4.61 13.32
CA TYR A 159 -4.00 4.70 12.89
C TYR A 159 -3.89 5.90 11.95
N ALA A 160 -2.97 6.80 12.23
CA ALA A 160 -2.81 8.04 11.47
C ALA A 160 -1.35 8.35 11.15
N ASP A 161 -1.15 9.01 10.00
CA ASP A 161 0.11 9.64 9.63
C ASP A 161 -0.12 11.13 9.45
N ILE A 162 0.78 11.94 9.98
CA ILE A 162 0.83 13.40 9.79
C ILE A 162 2.20 13.82 9.24
N GLU A 163 2.23 14.96 8.56
CA GLU A 163 3.46 15.63 8.17
C GLU A 163 3.97 16.48 9.34
N GLY A 164 5.28 16.39 9.60
CA GLY A 164 5.98 17.13 10.64
C GLY A 164 6.46 16.28 11.81
N HIS A 165 7.41 16.84 12.55
CA HIS A 165 8.02 16.21 13.71
C HIS A 165 7.26 16.56 15.01
N PRO A 166 7.18 15.67 16.02
CA PRO A 166 6.47 15.94 17.28
C PRO A 166 7.02 17.14 18.07
N SER A 167 8.29 17.52 17.87
CA SER A 167 8.89 18.73 18.46
C SER A 167 8.48 20.03 17.78
N ASP A 168 7.96 19.97 16.54
CA ASP A 168 7.46 21.15 15.84
C ASP A 168 6.30 21.73 16.61
N ARG A 169 6.30 23.04 16.82
CA ARG A 169 5.28 23.70 17.64
C ARG A 169 3.85 23.35 17.23
N MET A 170 3.57 23.36 15.92
CA MET A 170 2.21 23.12 15.40
C MET A 170 1.79 21.65 15.59
N VAL A 171 2.71 20.72 15.35
CA VAL A 171 2.47 19.28 15.54
C VAL A 171 2.27 18.97 17.03
N ARG A 172 3.11 19.54 17.91
CA ARG A 172 3.00 19.37 19.35
C ARG A 172 1.63 19.83 19.87
N LEU A 173 1.19 21.05 19.48
CA LEU A 173 -0.12 21.57 19.89
C LEU A 173 -1.27 20.69 19.37
N ALA A 174 -1.21 20.23 18.12
CA ALA A 174 -2.21 19.31 17.56
C ALA A 174 -2.27 17.96 18.32
N LEU A 175 -1.11 17.40 18.68
CA LEU A 175 -1.03 16.17 19.46
C LEU A 175 -1.44 16.35 20.93
N GLU A 176 -1.26 17.52 21.52
CA GLU A 176 -1.78 17.88 22.86
C GLU A 176 -3.31 17.96 22.84
N GLU A 177 -3.91 18.64 21.85
CA GLU A 177 -5.37 18.69 21.67
C GLU A 177 -5.94 17.28 21.44
N LEU A 178 -5.31 16.46 20.60
CA LEU A 178 -5.70 15.07 20.40
C LEU A 178 -5.76 14.31 21.73
N SER A 179 -4.73 14.48 22.58
CA SER A 179 -4.66 13.79 23.87
C SER A 179 -5.82 14.14 24.80
N PHE A 180 -6.35 15.34 24.71
CA PHE A 180 -7.50 15.75 25.53
C PHE A 180 -8.80 15.01 25.14
N PHE A 181 -8.98 14.73 23.85
CA PHE A 181 -10.18 14.07 23.33
C PHE A 181 -10.02 12.56 23.13
N SER A 182 -8.84 12.01 23.35
CA SER A 182 -8.57 10.58 23.23
C SER A 182 -8.35 9.93 24.62
N SER A 183 -8.75 8.66 24.75
CA SER A 183 -8.49 7.85 25.94
C SER A 183 -7.09 7.23 25.91
N GLU A 184 -6.50 7.11 24.73
CA GLU A 184 -5.18 6.55 24.49
C GLU A 184 -4.55 7.22 23.26
N LYS A 185 -3.26 7.52 23.35
CA LYS A 185 -2.45 7.97 22.21
C LYS A 185 -1.05 7.40 22.34
N LYS A 186 -0.52 6.85 21.24
CA LYS A 186 0.85 6.33 21.18
C LYS A 186 1.47 6.70 19.83
N VAL A 187 2.57 7.45 19.86
CA VAL A 187 3.43 7.64 18.69
C VAL A 187 4.16 6.32 18.43
N LEU A 188 4.09 5.84 17.23
CA LEU A 188 4.73 4.60 16.79
C LEU A 188 6.11 4.83 16.19
N GLY A 189 6.34 6.02 15.67
CA GLY A 189 7.63 6.46 15.14
C GLY A 189 7.53 7.71 14.29
N THR A 190 8.66 8.38 14.17
CA THR A 190 8.87 9.55 13.31
C THR A 190 10.00 9.23 12.33
N TYR A 191 9.77 9.37 11.05
CA TYR A 191 10.74 8.96 10.02
C TYR A 191 10.74 9.91 8.82
N ARG A 192 11.84 9.93 8.08
CA ARG A 192 11.99 10.77 6.88
C ARG A 192 10.90 10.43 5.87
N ALA A 193 10.26 11.47 5.33
CA ALA A 193 9.28 11.30 4.27
C ALA A 193 9.95 10.76 3.00
N SER A 194 9.37 9.70 2.42
CA SER A 194 9.89 9.17 1.16
C SER A 194 9.79 10.21 0.05
N PRO A 195 10.84 10.39 -0.78
CA PRO A 195 10.82 11.28 -1.95
C PRO A 195 9.64 11.01 -2.90
N TYR A 196 9.16 9.77 -2.94
CA TYR A 196 7.97 9.39 -3.71
C TYR A 196 6.73 10.22 -3.37
N ARG A 197 6.58 10.70 -2.13
CA ARG A 197 5.42 11.52 -1.73
C ARG A 197 5.39 12.84 -2.48
N ALA A 198 6.53 13.52 -2.58
CA ALA A 198 6.65 14.78 -3.32
C ALA A 198 6.44 14.56 -4.84
N GLU A 199 7.01 13.50 -5.38
CA GLU A 199 6.84 13.14 -6.79
C GLU A 199 5.38 12.80 -7.11
N ALA A 200 4.72 12.00 -6.28
CA ALA A 200 3.31 11.66 -6.45
C ALA A 200 2.39 12.89 -6.37
N ALA A 201 2.67 13.81 -5.45
CA ALA A 201 1.93 15.08 -5.34
C ALA A 201 2.11 15.94 -6.60
N ARG A 202 3.33 16.04 -7.13
CA ARG A 202 3.62 16.75 -8.39
C ARG A 202 2.87 16.13 -9.57
N LEU A 203 2.94 14.81 -9.74
CA LEU A 203 2.25 14.10 -10.82
C LEU A 203 0.73 14.25 -10.72
N ALA A 204 0.17 14.26 -9.51
CA ALA A 204 -1.25 14.51 -9.28
C ALA A 204 -1.64 15.94 -9.69
N ALA A 205 -0.85 16.95 -9.33
CA ALA A 205 -1.07 18.34 -9.71
C ALA A 205 -0.99 18.55 -11.24
N GLU A 206 -0.11 17.80 -11.93
CA GLU A 206 0.02 17.82 -13.38
C GLU A 206 -1.07 17.00 -14.10
N GLY A 207 -2.01 16.39 -13.38
CA GLY A 207 -3.07 15.52 -13.94
C GLY A 207 -2.55 14.20 -14.54
N LYS A 208 -1.31 13.83 -14.25
CA LYS A 208 -0.66 12.61 -14.77
C LYS A 208 -0.99 11.35 -13.96
N ILE A 209 -1.54 11.51 -12.75
CA ILE A 209 -2.15 10.41 -12.00
C ILE A 209 -3.65 10.48 -12.25
N PRO A 210 -4.27 9.50 -12.91
CA PRO A 210 -5.72 9.52 -13.14
C PRO A 210 -6.44 9.42 -11.79
N VAL A 211 -6.99 10.53 -11.34
CA VAL A 211 -7.97 10.53 -10.25
C VAL A 211 -9.20 9.81 -10.78
N ARG A 212 -9.52 8.64 -10.24
CA ARG A 212 -10.76 7.93 -10.56
C ARG A 212 -11.94 8.84 -10.25
N ARG A 213 -12.47 9.55 -11.24
CA ARG A 213 -13.79 10.17 -11.12
C ARG A 213 -14.80 9.02 -11.00
N ARG A 214 -15.28 8.79 -9.78
CA ARG A 214 -16.45 7.93 -9.57
C ARG A 214 -17.60 8.52 -10.39
N ARG A 215 -18.06 7.79 -11.39
CA ARG A 215 -19.37 8.00 -12.00
C ARG A 215 -20.41 7.33 -11.12
#